data_32884dffce350c86c3bbc3973ecb5002
#
_entry.id   32884dffce350c86c3bbc3973ecb5002
#
_cell.length_a   1.000
_cell.length_b   1.000
_cell.length_c   1.000
_cell.angle_alpha   90.00
_cell.angle_beta   90.00
_cell.angle_gamma   90.00
#
_symmetry.space_group_name_H-M   'P 1'
#
loop_
_entity.id
_entity.type
_entity.pdbx_description
1 polymer ?
#
loop_
_entity_poly.entity_id
_entity_poly.type
_entity_poly.pdbx_seq_one_letter_code
_entity_poly.pdbx_strand_id
1 'polypeptide(L)'
;MLQPDDSFSQEPILADRSLRPLEEFSGSLGHKVYQTLRQAILSLSYRPGEILRKPEICAELGVSRSPVSDAVARLANEGLVDVIPQAGTYVARFSMAEIREGAFLREAIELQAIELVAESISEEQLVALRRNLTVQAALLGDGDIPGFYQLDGEMHEMIRSFTGYRKLSAVAESAWVHVERARRLVLPVDGRVAATLAEHRAIMAALEARDPQAARAAMRLHLRKLLTYLEPLERSHPELFNP
;
A
#
# COMPACT_ATOMS: atom_id res chain seq x y z
N MET A 1 5.76 6.33 34.58
CA MET A 1 6.89 6.51 33.68
C MET A 1 6.89 5.26 32.81
N LEU A 2 6.14 5.29 31.69
CA LEU A 2 6.07 4.18 30.74
C LEU A 2 7.38 4.16 29.97
N GLN A 3 8.08 3.02 29.95
CA GLN A 3 9.28 2.83 29.15
C GLN A 3 8.89 3.00 27.65
N PRO A 4 9.78 3.55 26.81
CA PRO A 4 9.52 3.56 25.37
C PRO A 4 9.38 2.13 24.90
N ASP A 5 8.31 1.87 24.14
CA ASP A 5 7.96 0.59 23.56
C ASP A 5 9.06 0.17 22.58
N ASP A 6 9.82 -0.88 22.90
CA ASP A 6 10.95 -1.41 22.11
C ASP A 6 10.50 -2.04 20.77
N SER A 7 9.20 -2.04 20.47
CA SER A 7 8.63 -2.65 19.27
C SER A 7 9.04 -1.97 17.95
N PHE A 8 9.63 -0.78 17.99
CA PHE A 8 10.09 -0.02 16.81
C PHE A 8 11.60 -0.02 16.61
N SER A 9 12.36 -0.81 17.37
CA SER A 9 13.83 -0.90 17.27
C SER A 9 14.32 -1.79 16.12
N GLN A 10 13.42 -2.47 15.38
CA GLN A 10 13.80 -3.21 14.18
C GLN A 10 13.90 -2.25 12.99
N GLU A 11 15.03 -2.33 12.27
CA GLU A 11 15.15 -1.64 10.98
C GLU A 11 13.99 -2.07 10.07
N PRO A 12 13.31 -1.12 9.39
CA PRO A 12 12.26 -1.48 8.43
C PRO A 12 12.81 -2.51 7.44
N ILE A 13 12.11 -3.62 7.25
CA ILE A 13 12.51 -4.66 6.29
C ILE A 13 12.40 -4.02 4.91
N LEU A 14 13.55 -3.57 4.41
CA LEU A 14 13.67 -3.04 3.06
C LEU A 14 13.91 -4.22 2.13
N ALA A 15 13.07 -4.35 1.10
CA ALA A 15 13.23 -5.40 0.11
C ALA A 15 14.59 -5.26 -0.62
N ASP A 16 15.18 -6.37 -1.06
CA ASP A 16 16.34 -6.34 -1.92
C ASP A 16 16.08 -5.51 -3.17
N ARG A 17 17.06 -4.68 -3.55
CA ARG A 17 16.96 -3.82 -4.72
C ARG A 17 16.93 -4.70 -5.98
N SER A 18 15.75 -4.95 -6.50
CA SER A 18 15.56 -5.58 -7.80
C SER A 18 14.36 -4.95 -8.51
N LEU A 19 14.56 -4.64 -9.79
CA LEU A 19 13.46 -4.24 -10.66
C LEU A 19 12.80 -5.51 -11.23
N ARG A 20 11.49 -5.57 -11.20
CA ARG A 20 10.75 -6.68 -11.81
C ARG A 20 10.92 -6.65 -13.34
N PRO A 21 11.01 -7.83 -13.99
CA PRO A 21 11.11 -7.91 -15.44
C PRO A 21 9.97 -7.19 -16.15
N LEU A 22 10.27 -6.50 -17.26
CA LEU A 22 9.28 -5.74 -18.02
C LEU A 22 8.20 -6.64 -18.64
N GLU A 23 8.50 -7.91 -18.81
CA GLU A 23 7.60 -8.95 -19.36
C GLU A 23 6.41 -9.24 -18.45
N GLU A 24 6.54 -8.96 -17.17
CA GLU A 24 5.47 -9.15 -16.18
C GLU A 24 4.37 -8.08 -16.30
N PHE A 25 4.62 -7.01 -17.05
CA PHE A 25 3.69 -5.91 -17.23
C PHE A 25 3.15 -5.86 -18.66
N SER A 26 1.90 -5.44 -18.82
CA SER A 26 1.25 -5.21 -20.10
C SER A 26 1.38 -3.76 -20.57
N GLY A 27 1.15 -3.50 -21.86
CA GLY A 27 1.11 -2.17 -22.43
C GLY A 27 2.39 -1.75 -23.14
N SER A 28 2.54 -0.43 -23.40
CA SER A 28 3.70 0.14 -24.08
C SER A 28 4.97 0.03 -23.23
N LEU A 29 6.14 0.07 -23.86
CA LEU A 29 7.43 0.03 -23.16
C LEU A 29 7.53 1.09 -22.04
N GLY A 30 7.14 2.34 -22.35
CA GLY A 30 7.13 3.41 -21.33
C GLY A 30 6.19 3.13 -20.17
N HIS A 31 5.04 2.49 -20.43
CA HIS A 31 4.13 2.07 -19.37
C HIS A 31 4.71 0.94 -18.51
N LYS A 32 5.36 -0.05 -19.11
CA LYS A 32 6.03 -1.14 -18.40
C LYS A 32 7.16 -0.62 -17.49
N VAL A 33 8.00 0.28 -18.01
CA VAL A 33 9.07 0.94 -17.22
C VAL A 33 8.48 1.72 -16.04
N TYR A 34 7.40 2.46 -16.27
CA TYR A 34 6.71 3.18 -15.19
C TYR A 34 6.18 2.21 -14.14
N GLN A 35 5.50 1.12 -14.52
CA GLN A 35 4.95 0.15 -13.56
C GLN A 35 6.05 -0.54 -12.75
N THR A 36 7.15 -0.95 -13.39
CA THR A 36 8.31 -1.55 -12.73
C THR A 36 8.88 -0.59 -11.67
N LEU A 37 9.15 0.66 -12.02
CA LEU A 37 9.69 1.67 -11.09
C LEU A 37 8.69 2.01 -9.97
N ARG A 38 7.41 2.19 -10.32
CA ARG A 38 6.36 2.47 -9.34
C ARG A 38 6.27 1.35 -8.31
N GLN A 39 6.27 0.10 -8.74
CA GLN A 39 6.22 -1.04 -7.84
C GLN A 39 7.46 -1.13 -6.94
N ALA A 40 8.66 -0.89 -7.48
CA ALA A 40 9.89 -0.88 -6.71
C ALA A 40 9.91 0.23 -5.63
N ILE A 41 9.33 1.41 -5.92
CA ILE A 41 9.19 2.49 -4.94
C ILE A 41 8.11 2.13 -3.89
N LEU A 42 6.96 1.62 -4.31
CA LEU A 42 5.89 1.23 -3.39
C LEU A 42 6.29 0.06 -2.50
N SER A 43 7.09 -0.90 -3.00
CA SER A 43 7.61 -2.02 -2.23
C SER A 43 8.77 -1.68 -1.31
N LEU A 44 9.25 -0.43 -1.33
CA LEU A 44 10.45 0.03 -0.61
C LEU A 44 11.76 -0.64 -1.06
N SER A 45 11.79 -1.26 -2.25
CA SER A 45 13.02 -1.72 -2.91
C SER A 45 13.94 -0.54 -3.24
N TYR A 46 13.36 0.63 -3.53
CA TYR A 46 14.03 1.92 -3.49
C TYR A 46 13.65 2.66 -2.21
N ARG A 47 14.65 3.03 -1.41
CA ARG A 47 14.45 3.68 -0.11
C ARG A 47 13.95 5.12 -0.25
N PRO A 48 13.15 5.65 0.69
CA PRO A 48 12.87 7.08 0.77
C PRO A 48 14.16 7.90 0.81
N GLY A 49 14.26 8.92 -0.04
CA GLY A 49 15.46 9.76 -0.18
C GLY A 49 16.58 9.15 -1.02
N GLU A 50 16.44 7.92 -1.52
CA GLU A 50 17.44 7.28 -2.39
C GLU A 50 17.50 7.96 -3.76
N ILE A 51 18.72 8.09 -4.31
CA ILE A 51 18.90 8.67 -5.65
C ILE A 51 18.54 7.66 -6.74
N LEU A 52 17.68 8.06 -7.67
CA LEU A 52 17.34 7.29 -8.87
C LEU A 52 18.30 7.63 -10.01
N ARG A 53 19.25 6.74 -10.28
CA ARG A 53 20.24 6.93 -11.34
C ARG A 53 19.71 6.40 -12.67
N LYS A 54 19.15 7.30 -13.50
CA LYS A 54 18.57 6.93 -14.81
C LYS A 54 19.49 6.05 -15.68
N PRO A 55 20.83 6.29 -15.76
CA PRO A 55 21.71 5.41 -16.53
C PRO A 55 21.76 3.97 -16.01
N GLU A 56 21.74 3.77 -14.69
CA GLU A 56 21.73 2.43 -14.07
C GLU A 56 20.40 1.71 -14.37
N ILE A 57 19.26 2.43 -14.24
CA ILE A 57 17.93 1.90 -14.57
C ILE A 57 17.86 1.51 -16.06
N CYS A 58 18.40 2.35 -16.96
CA CYS A 58 18.46 2.03 -18.39
C CYS A 58 19.23 0.73 -18.65
N ALA A 59 20.38 0.56 -17.99
CA ALA A 59 21.23 -0.62 -18.15
C ALA A 59 20.55 -1.88 -17.59
N GLU A 60 19.93 -1.79 -16.41
CA GLU A 60 19.24 -2.90 -15.74
C GLU A 60 18.02 -3.39 -16.54
N LEU A 61 17.22 -2.46 -17.07
CA LEU A 61 16.02 -2.78 -17.84
C LEU A 61 16.27 -2.99 -19.35
N GLY A 62 17.49 -2.75 -19.84
CA GLY A 62 17.82 -2.88 -21.27
C GLY A 62 17.07 -1.86 -22.15
N VAL A 63 16.79 -0.66 -21.65
CA VAL A 63 16.00 0.35 -22.36
C VAL A 63 16.76 1.66 -22.60
N SER A 64 16.29 2.47 -23.56
CA SER A 64 16.82 3.80 -23.79
C SER A 64 16.40 4.81 -22.70
N ARG A 65 16.98 6.03 -22.76
CA ARG A 65 16.71 7.08 -21.75
C ARG A 65 15.28 7.63 -21.79
N SER A 66 14.63 7.64 -22.96
CA SER A 66 13.30 8.26 -23.11
C SER A 66 12.26 7.58 -22.22
N PRO A 67 11.99 6.27 -22.32
CA PRO A 67 10.97 5.61 -21.48
C PRO A 67 11.24 5.76 -19.98
N VAL A 68 12.52 5.79 -19.54
CA VAL A 68 12.87 6.03 -18.14
C VAL A 68 12.56 7.47 -17.71
N SER A 69 12.83 8.45 -18.58
CA SER A 69 12.53 9.87 -18.29
C SER A 69 11.02 10.11 -18.21
N ASP A 70 10.25 9.50 -19.11
CA ASP A 70 8.79 9.59 -19.11
C ASP A 70 8.19 8.93 -17.86
N ALA A 71 8.71 7.78 -17.46
CA ALA A 71 8.32 7.10 -16.22
C ALA A 71 8.60 7.96 -14.99
N VAL A 72 9.81 8.54 -14.89
CA VAL A 72 10.19 9.44 -13.78
C VAL A 72 9.28 10.67 -13.73
N ALA A 73 8.93 11.27 -14.87
CA ALA A 73 8.01 12.41 -14.90
C ALA A 73 6.62 12.05 -14.37
N ARG A 74 6.11 10.86 -14.72
CA ARG A 74 4.83 10.36 -14.18
C ARG A 74 4.88 10.11 -12.68
N LEU A 75 5.96 9.47 -12.21
CA LEU A 75 6.17 9.22 -10.77
C LEU A 75 6.31 10.53 -9.97
N ALA A 76 6.92 11.56 -10.56
CA ALA A 76 6.99 12.88 -9.94
C ALA A 76 5.61 13.55 -9.83
N ASN A 77 4.75 13.38 -10.84
CA ASN A 77 3.36 13.86 -10.77
C ASN A 77 2.52 13.12 -9.73
N GLU A 78 2.89 11.89 -9.35
CA GLU A 78 2.27 11.12 -8.27
C GLU A 78 2.88 11.42 -6.89
N GLY A 79 3.88 12.31 -6.79
CA GLY A 79 4.59 12.58 -5.55
C GLY A 79 5.50 11.45 -5.05
N LEU A 80 5.77 10.45 -5.89
CA LEU A 80 6.64 9.32 -5.53
C LEU A 80 8.12 9.58 -5.75
N VAL A 81 8.45 10.63 -6.53
CA VAL A 81 9.80 11.00 -6.92
C VAL A 81 9.96 12.52 -6.89
N ASP A 82 11.05 12.99 -6.30
CA ASP A 82 11.47 14.38 -6.29
C ASP A 82 12.52 14.63 -7.37
N VAL A 83 12.23 15.51 -8.33
CA VAL A 83 13.18 15.94 -9.35
C VAL A 83 13.74 17.29 -8.94
N ILE A 84 14.97 17.31 -8.43
CA ILE A 84 15.65 18.52 -7.94
C ILE A 84 16.58 19.01 -9.06
N PRO A 85 16.34 20.21 -9.64
CA PRO A 85 17.19 20.76 -10.69
C PRO A 85 18.67 20.77 -10.27
N GLN A 86 19.55 20.31 -11.16
CA GLN A 86 21.00 20.22 -10.98
C GLN A 86 21.50 19.29 -9.84
N ALA A 87 20.61 18.79 -8.96
CA ALA A 87 20.97 17.92 -7.84
C ALA A 87 20.67 16.44 -8.13
N GLY A 88 19.57 16.13 -8.82
CA GLY A 88 19.23 14.76 -9.18
C GLY A 88 17.75 14.41 -9.07
N THR A 89 17.50 13.11 -9.16
CA THR A 89 16.16 12.54 -9.02
C THR A 89 16.20 11.61 -7.81
N TYR A 90 15.29 11.78 -6.88
CA TYR A 90 15.27 11.06 -5.62
C TYR A 90 13.90 10.41 -5.39
N VAL A 91 13.86 9.28 -4.72
CA VAL A 91 12.62 8.73 -4.20
C VAL A 91 12.08 9.66 -3.11
N ALA A 92 10.84 10.09 -3.24
CA ALA A 92 10.24 11.00 -2.26
C ALA A 92 10.25 10.38 -0.85
N ARG A 93 10.57 11.19 0.17
CA ARG A 93 10.36 10.80 1.57
C ARG A 93 8.87 10.76 1.88
N PHE A 94 8.52 10.13 2.99
CA PHE A 94 7.14 10.12 3.44
C PHE A 94 6.72 11.51 3.94
N SER A 95 5.54 11.94 3.55
CA SER A 95 4.89 13.14 4.07
C SER A 95 3.73 12.73 4.95
N MET A 96 3.82 12.98 6.26
CA MET A 96 2.70 12.70 7.17
C MET A 96 1.44 13.49 6.82
N ALA A 97 1.58 14.68 6.21
CA ALA A 97 0.45 15.47 5.73
C ALA A 97 -0.28 14.74 4.59
N GLU A 98 0.45 14.27 3.57
CA GLU A 98 -0.12 13.52 2.44
C GLU A 98 -0.69 12.16 2.87
N ILE A 99 -0.02 11.48 3.81
CA ILE A 99 -0.52 10.22 4.37
C ILE A 99 -1.83 10.44 5.12
N ARG A 100 -1.96 11.50 5.93
CA ARG A 100 -3.19 11.83 6.65
C ARG A 100 -4.33 12.19 5.68
N GLU A 101 -4.03 12.97 4.63
CA GLU A 101 -5.00 13.30 3.59
C GLU A 101 -5.46 12.04 2.85
N GLY A 102 -4.53 11.20 2.39
CA GLY A 102 -4.85 9.93 1.75
C GLY A 102 -5.63 8.97 2.66
N ALA A 103 -5.30 8.91 3.96
CA ALA A 103 -6.02 8.10 4.94
C ALA A 103 -7.45 8.61 5.14
N PHE A 104 -7.68 9.91 5.14
CA PHE A 104 -9.01 10.52 5.19
C PHE A 104 -9.85 10.14 3.95
N LEU A 105 -9.27 10.28 2.76
CA LEU A 105 -9.94 9.91 1.49
C LEU A 105 -10.26 8.41 1.45
N ARG A 106 -9.30 7.58 1.88
CA ARG A 106 -9.48 6.13 1.98
C ARG A 106 -10.62 5.78 2.94
N GLU A 107 -10.63 6.35 4.15
CA GLU A 107 -11.70 6.12 5.13
C GLU A 107 -13.05 6.54 4.54
N ALA A 108 -13.16 7.71 3.91
CA ALA A 108 -14.41 8.19 3.33
C ALA A 108 -14.97 7.24 2.26
N ILE A 109 -14.13 6.74 1.37
CA ILE A 109 -14.53 5.84 0.27
C ILE A 109 -14.81 4.42 0.79
N GLU A 110 -13.89 3.84 1.56
CA GLU A 110 -14.02 2.45 1.99
C GLU A 110 -15.15 2.23 2.99
N LEU A 111 -15.43 3.21 3.88
CA LEU A 111 -16.57 3.11 4.79
C LEU A 111 -17.91 3.16 4.05
N GLN A 112 -18.02 3.97 3.00
CA GLN A 112 -19.24 4.02 2.20
C GLN A 112 -19.36 2.78 1.31
N ALA A 113 -18.26 2.28 0.77
CA ALA A 113 -18.25 1.08 -0.05
C ALA A 113 -18.68 -0.16 0.75
N ILE A 114 -18.11 -0.37 1.95
CA ILE A 114 -18.43 -1.56 2.73
C ILE A 114 -19.86 -1.56 3.28
N GLU A 115 -20.39 -0.39 3.63
CA GLU A 115 -21.78 -0.23 4.06
C GLU A 115 -22.76 -0.65 2.94
N LEU A 116 -22.52 -0.15 1.72
CA LEU A 116 -23.29 -0.53 0.54
C LEU A 116 -23.17 -2.02 0.21
N VAL A 117 -21.96 -2.57 0.30
CA VAL A 117 -21.70 -3.99 0.02
C VAL A 117 -22.38 -4.88 1.05
N ALA A 118 -22.37 -4.53 2.34
CA ALA A 118 -23.02 -5.32 3.38
C ALA A 118 -24.54 -5.49 3.15
N GLU A 119 -25.20 -4.49 2.56
CA GLU A 119 -26.64 -4.56 2.22
C GLU A 119 -26.96 -5.56 1.11
N SER A 120 -26.03 -5.81 0.18
CA SER A 120 -26.31 -6.52 -1.07
C SER A 120 -25.34 -7.63 -1.44
N ILE A 121 -24.37 -7.95 -0.59
CA ILE A 121 -23.30 -8.94 -0.86
C ILE A 121 -23.89 -10.32 -1.21
N SER A 122 -23.42 -10.91 -2.30
CA SER A 122 -23.83 -12.24 -2.74
C SER A 122 -23.04 -13.36 -2.04
N GLU A 123 -23.55 -14.59 -2.10
CA GLU A 123 -22.82 -15.75 -1.56
C GLU A 123 -21.49 -15.99 -2.30
N GLU A 124 -21.45 -15.76 -3.63
CA GLU A 124 -20.22 -15.88 -4.41
C GLU A 124 -19.16 -14.86 -3.96
N GLN A 125 -19.59 -13.64 -3.65
CA GLN A 125 -18.69 -12.59 -3.14
C GLN A 125 -18.19 -12.92 -1.73
N LEU A 126 -19.04 -13.44 -0.86
CA LEU A 126 -18.64 -13.94 0.47
C LEU A 126 -17.64 -15.10 0.34
N VAL A 127 -17.87 -16.05 -0.56
CA VAL A 127 -16.93 -17.16 -0.83
C VAL A 127 -15.57 -16.61 -1.30
N ALA A 128 -15.54 -15.60 -2.17
CA ALA A 128 -14.29 -14.98 -2.62
C ALA A 128 -13.51 -14.35 -1.47
N LEU A 129 -14.17 -13.58 -0.60
CA LEU A 129 -13.53 -12.97 0.59
C LEU A 129 -13.05 -14.04 1.60
N ARG A 130 -13.84 -15.11 1.87
CA ARG A 130 -13.40 -16.21 2.74
C ARG A 130 -12.14 -16.89 2.21
N ARG A 131 -12.07 -17.08 0.89
CA ARG A 131 -10.92 -17.68 0.23
C ARG A 131 -9.67 -16.80 0.40
N ASN A 132 -9.80 -15.50 0.18
CA ASN A 132 -8.72 -14.53 0.41
C ASN A 132 -8.24 -14.57 1.88
N LEU A 133 -9.14 -14.54 2.87
CA LEU A 133 -8.78 -14.63 4.30
C LEU A 133 -8.12 -15.96 4.68
N THR A 134 -8.52 -17.06 4.06
CA THR A 134 -7.89 -18.37 4.28
C THR A 134 -6.43 -18.34 3.83
N VAL A 135 -6.15 -17.75 2.67
CA VAL A 135 -4.78 -17.62 2.16
C VAL A 135 -3.98 -16.62 3.00
N GLN A 136 -4.56 -15.48 3.42
CA GLN A 136 -3.91 -14.56 4.37
C GLN A 136 -3.46 -15.29 5.64
N ALA A 137 -4.31 -16.15 6.20
CA ALA A 137 -3.98 -16.91 7.42
C ALA A 137 -2.84 -17.91 7.17
N ALA A 138 -2.77 -18.55 6.01
CA ALA A 138 -1.68 -19.45 5.65
C ALA A 138 -0.36 -18.67 5.51
N LEU A 139 -0.36 -17.55 4.78
CA LEU A 139 0.82 -16.69 4.60
C LEU A 139 1.35 -16.12 5.92
N LEU A 140 0.46 -15.77 6.86
CA LEU A 140 0.87 -15.42 8.23
C LEU A 140 1.58 -16.58 8.92
N GLY A 141 1.08 -17.81 8.78
CA GLY A 141 1.70 -19.02 9.35
C GLY A 141 3.08 -19.31 8.78
N ASP A 142 3.28 -19.01 7.49
CA ASP A 142 4.54 -19.20 6.77
C ASP A 142 5.52 -18.01 6.94
N GLY A 143 5.07 -16.90 7.56
CA GLY A 143 5.87 -15.69 7.71
C GLY A 143 6.04 -14.89 6.40
N ASP A 144 5.23 -15.16 5.36
CA ASP A 144 5.25 -14.43 4.10
C ASP A 144 4.50 -13.09 4.22
N ILE A 145 5.19 -12.08 4.77
CA ILE A 145 4.66 -10.72 4.92
C ILE A 145 4.36 -10.06 3.56
N PRO A 146 5.24 -10.15 2.53
CA PRO A 146 4.94 -9.60 1.20
C PRO A 146 3.68 -10.18 0.56
N GLY A 147 3.51 -11.49 0.62
CA GLY A 147 2.31 -12.16 0.12
C GLY A 147 1.06 -11.77 0.89
N PHE A 148 1.15 -11.69 2.24
CA PHE A 148 0.05 -11.18 3.08
C PHE A 148 -0.37 -9.76 2.67
N TYR A 149 0.60 -8.86 2.47
CA TYR A 149 0.35 -7.48 2.05
C TYR A 149 -0.40 -7.40 0.71
N GLN A 150 -0.05 -8.27 -0.24
CA GLN A 150 -0.75 -8.35 -1.52
C GLN A 150 -2.22 -8.73 -1.32
N LEU A 151 -2.49 -9.79 -0.57
CA LEU A 151 -3.86 -10.29 -0.34
C LEU A 151 -4.71 -9.32 0.50
N ASP A 152 -4.09 -8.59 1.41
CA ASP A 152 -4.75 -7.50 2.14
C ASP A 152 -5.23 -6.40 1.17
N GLY A 153 -4.39 -5.98 0.22
CA GLY A 153 -4.77 -5.04 -0.84
C GLY A 153 -5.89 -5.59 -1.74
N GLU A 154 -5.82 -6.86 -2.12
CA GLU A 154 -6.84 -7.55 -2.93
C GLU A 154 -8.20 -7.62 -2.20
N MET A 155 -8.22 -7.85 -0.87
CA MET A 155 -9.45 -7.84 -0.08
C MET A 155 -10.15 -6.48 -0.16
N HIS A 156 -9.43 -5.40 0.03
CA HIS A 156 -9.97 -4.03 -0.09
C HIS A 156 -10.47 -3.74 -1.51
N GLU A 157 -9.72 -4.17 -2.54
CA GLU A 157 -10.14 -4.01 -3.94
C GLU A 157 -11.41 -4.81 -4.25
N MET A 158 -11.52 -6.05 -3.78
CA MET A 158 -12.75 -6.84 -3.93
C MET A 158 -13.95 -6.12 -3.32
N ILE A 159 -13.84 -5.60 -2.09
CA ILE A 159 -14.91 -4.87 -1.43
C ILE A 159 -15.33 -3.65 -2.27
N ARG A 160 -14.37 -2.87 -2.78
CA ARG A 160 -14.69 -1.73 -3.66
C ARG A 160 -15.35 -2.18 -4.96
N SER A 161 -14.86 -3.24 -5.59
CA SER A 161 -15.40 -3.77 -6.84
C SER A 161 -16.84 -4.27 -6.70
N PHE A 162 -17.20 -4.84 -5.55
CA PHE A 162 -18.56 -5.36 -5.27
C PHE A 162 -19.62 -4.26 -5.23
N THR A 163 -19.25 -3.00 -5.08
CA THR A 163 -20.17 -1.87 -5.23
C THR A 163 -20.72 -1.71 -6.65
N GLY A 164 -20.05 -2.29 -7.67
CA GLY A 164 -20.35 -2.07 -9.08
C GLY A 164 -19.92 -0.71 -9.63
N TYR A 165 -19.31 0.16 -8.82
CA TYR A 165 -18.88 1.50 -9.26
C TYR A 165 -17.52 1.44 -9.94
N ARG A 166 -17.50 1.44 -11.27
CA ARG A 166 -16.32 1.22 -12.13
C ARG A 166 -15.16 2.22 -11.92
N LYS A 167 -15.41 3.40 -11.38
CA LYS A 167 -14.39 4.44 -11.18
C LYS A 167 -13.74 4.38 -9.81
N LEU A 168 -14.29 3.64 -8.85
CA LEU A 168 -13.77 3.64 -7.47
C LEU A 168 -12.31 3.18 -7.40
N SER A 169 -11.96 2.09 -8.08
CA SER A 169 -10.59 1.56 -8.07
C SER A 169 -9.58 2.54 -8.62
N ALA A 170 -9.91 3.20 -9.75
CA ALA A 170 -9.01 4.20 -10.37
C ALA A 170 -8.82 5.44 -9.48
N VAL A 171 -9.88 5.90 -8.81
CA VAL A 171 -9.78 7.00 -7.82
C VAL A 171 -8.96 6.55 -6.61
N ALA A 172 -9.18 5.33 -6.13
CA ALA A 172 -8.45 4.74 -5.04
C ALA A 172 -6.93 4.71 -5.28
N GLU A 173 -6.50 4.18 -6.44
CA GLU A 173 -5.08 4.07 -6.80
C GLU A 173 -4.33 5.41 -6.77
N SER A 174 -5.01 6.51 -7.12
CA SER A 174 -4.39 7.83 -7.13
C SER A 174 -4.53 8.56 -5.78
N ALA A 175 -5.66 8.38 -5.08
CA ALA A 175 -5.98 9.17 -3.91
C ALA A 175 -5.16 8.80 -2.66
N TRP A 176 -4.69 7.54 -2.56
CA TRP A 176 -3.94 7.11 -1.36
C TRP A 176 -2.67 6.31 -1.66
N VAL A 177 -1.99 6.62 -2.75
CA VAL A 177 -0.71 6.01 -3.11
C VAL A 177 0.33 6.10 -1.98
N HIS A 178 0.36 7.22 -1.26
CA HIS A 178 1.24 7.42 -0.10
C HIS A 178 0.84 6.56 1.11
N VAL A 179 -0.45 6.33 1.32
CA VAL A 179 -0.97 5.39 2.33
C VAL A 179 -0.54 3.96 2.00
N GLU A 180 -0.67 3.56 0.75
CA GLU A 180 -0.28 2.23 0.27
C GLU A 180 1.21 1.96 0.52
N ARG A 181 2.06 2.96 0.21
CA ARG A 181 3.48 2.90 0.48
C ARG A 181 3.80 2.87 1.98
N ALA A 182 3.11 3.71 2.78
CA ALA A 182 3.32 3.80 4.23
C ALA A 182 2.91 2.52 4.98
N ARG A 183 1.91 1.78 4.49
CA ARG A 183 1.49 0.49 5.07
C ARG A 183 2.63 -0.53 5.09
N ARG A 184 3.55 -0.47 4.11
CA ARG A 184 4.72 -1.37 4.05
C ARG A 184 5.73 -1.12 5.17
N LEU A 185 5.78 0.07 5.74
CA LEU A 185 6.60 0.34 6.94
C LEU A 185 5.99 -0.26 8.20
N VAL A 186 4.67 -0.38 8.25
CA VAL A 186 3.93 -0.76 9.46
C VAL A 186 3.71 -2.26 9.58
N LEU A 187 3.52 -2.98 8.46
CA LEU A 187 3.24 -4.42 8.49
C LEU A 187 4.35 -5.27 9.15
N PRO A 188 5.66 -4.96 8.98
CA PRO A 188 6.72 -5.71 9.63
C PRO A 188 6.77 -5.54 11.16
N VAL A 189 6.04 -4.59 11.73
CA VAL A 189 6.00 -4.38 13.19
C VAL A 189 5.43 -5.63 13.86
N ASP A 190 6.09 -6.08 14.91
CA ASP A 190 5.75 -7.31 15.62
C ASP A 190 4.26 -7.37 16.02
N GLY A 191 3.63 -8.50 15.71
CA GLY A 191 2.21 -8.73 15.95
C GLY A 191 1.25 -7.98 15.03
N ARG A 192 1.72 -7.03 14.18
CA ARG A 192 0.83 -6.22 13.33
C ARG A 192 0.08 -7.06 12.30
N VAL A 193 0.77 -8.00 11.63
CA VAL A 193 0.14 -8.87 10.62
C VAL A 193 -0.97 -9.72 11.24
N ALA A 194 -0.72 -10.31 12.42
CA ALA A 194 -1.72 -11.08 13.14
C ALA A 194 -2.93 -10.23 13.58
N ALA A 195 -2.68 -9.00 14.05
CA ALA A 195 -3.74 -8.06 14.40
C ALA A 195 -4.55 -7.64 13.15
N THR A 196 -3.89 -7.41 12.01
CA THR A 196 -4.55 -7.10 10.73
C THR A 196 -5.49 -8.25 10.31
N LEU A 197 -5.03 -9.50 10.40
CA LEU A 197 -5.88 -10.66 10.07
C LEU A 197 -7.09 -10.75 11.00
N ALA A 198 -6.93 -10.46 12.30
CA ALA A 198 -8.05 -10.41 13.23
C ALA A 198 -9.06 -9.31 12.90
N GLU A 199 -8.58 -8.12 12.50
CA GLU A 199 -9.39 -7.00 12.02
C GLU A 199 -10.18 -7.39 10.74
N HIS A 200 -9.54 -8.05 9.77
CA HIS A 200 -10.18 -8.54 8.55
C HIS A 200 -11.25 -9.61 8.86
N ARG A 201 -11.02 -10.50 9.82
CA ARG A 201 -12.04 -11.47 10.28
C ARG A 201 -13.25 -10.78 10.89
N ALA A 202 -13.06 -9.69 11.62
CA ALA A 202 -14.19 -8.92 12.17
C ALA A 202 -14.99 -8.24 11.05
N ILE A 203 -14.32 -7.70 10.02
CA ILE A 203 -14.96 -7.16 8.82
C ILE A 203 -15.78 -8.27 8.13
N MET A 204 -15.19 -9.44 7.91
CA MET A 204 -15.86 -10.56 7.27
C MET A 204 -17.10 -11.01 8.03
N ALA A 205 -17.01 -11.14 9.37
CA ALA A 205 -18.15 -11.53 10.21
C ALA A 205 -19.33 -10.56 10.09
N ALA A 206 -19.05 -9.25 10.00
CA ALA A 206 -20.09 -8.25 9.80
C ALA A 206 -20.73 -8.33 8.40
N LEU A 207 -19.94 -8.61 7.36
CA LEU A 207 -20.46 -8.84 6.01
C LEU A 207 -21.32 -10.11 5.92
N GLU A 208 -20.91 -11.19 6.59
CA GLU A 208 -21.69 -12.44 6.69
C GLU A 208 -23.02 -12.25 7.42
N ALA A 209 -23.00 -11.41 8.46
CA ALA A 209 -24.22 -11.02 9.18
C ALA A 209 -25.11 -10.05 8.37
N ARG A 210 -24.62 -9.53 7.24
CA ARG A 210 -25.28 -8.48 6.44
C ARG A 210 -25.66 -7.28 7.29
N ASP A 211 -24.74 -6.87 8.19
CA ASP A 211 -24.92 -5.72 9.09
C ASP A 211 -24.06 -4.53 8.60
N PRO A 212 -24.63 -3.53 7.90
CA PRO A 212 -23.88 -2.41 7.36
C PRO A 212 -23.21 -1.56 8.44
N GLN A 213 -23.84 -1.42 9.61
CA GLN A 213 -23.30 -0.59 10.69
C GLN A 213 -22.11 -1.28 11.36
N ALA A 214 -22.20 -2.59 11.62
CA ALA A 214 -21.10 -3.38 12.14
C ALA A 214 -19.92 -3.44 11.13
N ALA A 215 -20.21 -3.63 9.84
CA ALA A 215 -19.21 -3.65 8.79
C ALA A 215 -18.47 -2.31 8.68
N ARG A 216 -19.20 -1.19 8.70
CA ARG A 216 -18.65 0.16 8.73
C ARG A 216 -17.78 0.40 9.97
N ALA A 217 -18.22 -0.04 11.16
CA ALA A 217 -17.49 0.12 12.41
C ALA A 217 -16.17 -0.69 12.40
N ALA A 218 -16.22 -1.95 11.95
CA ALA A 218 -15.05 -2.82 11.84
C ALA A 218 -14.02 -2.25 10.84
N MET A 219 -14.46 -1.83 9.65
CA MET A 219 -13.60 -1.21 8.65
C MET A 219 -12.95 0.08 9.18
N ARG A 220 -13.70 0.94 9.85
CA ARG A 220 -13.16 2.17 10.45
C ARG A 220 -12.07 1.88 11.46
N LEU A 221 -12.29 0.91 12.34
CA LEU A 221 -11.29 0.51 13.33
C LEU A 221 -10.01 0.02 12.66
N HIS A 222 -10.14 -0.82 11.64
CA HIS A 222 -9.03 -1.33 10.84
C HIS A 222 -8.23 -0.19 10.17
N LEU A 223 -8.89 0.69 9.42
CA LEU A 223 -8.22 1.74 8.65
C LEU A 223 -7.45 2.73 9.53
N ARG A 224 -8.00 3.08 10.70
CA ARG A 224 -7.39 4.05 11.63
C ARG A 224 -6.12 3.52 12.32
N LYS A 225 -5.89 2.21 12.32
CA LYS A 225 -4.69 1.62 12.93
C LYS A 225 -3.40 2.10 12.25
N LEU A 226 -3.41 2.37 10.95
CA LEU A 226 -2.21 2.80 10.23
C LEU A 226 -1.52 3.99 10.90
N LEU A 227 -2.25 5.07 11.17
CA LEU A 227 -1.67 6.28 11.76
C LEU A 227 -1.15 6.06 13.17
N THR A 228 -1.77 5.16 13.96
CA THR A 228 -1.31 4.84 15.32
C THR A 228 0.07 4.17 15.35
N TYR A 229 0.47 3.51 14.26
CA TYR A 229 1.79 2.91 14.09
C TYR A 229 2.79 3.87 13.41
N LEU A 230 2.32 4.70 12.49
CA LEU A 230 3.21 5.62 11.75
C LEU A 230 3.71 6.79 12.59
N GLU A 231 2.90 7.32 13.51
CA GLU A 231 3.32 8.45 14.35
C GLU A 231 4.51 8.13 15.28
N PRO A 232 4.60 6.95 15.93
CA PRO A 232 5.83 6.55 16.61
C PRO A 232 7.01 6.33 15.66
N LEU A 233 6.77 5.74 14.48
CA LEU A 233 7.81 5.47 13.48
C LEU A 233 8.44 6.76 12.93
N GLU A 234 7.64 7.79 12.67
CA GLU A 234 8.12 9.12 12.28
C GLU A 234 9.13 9.70 13.30
N ARG A 235 8.86 9.49 14.59
CA ARG A 235 9.76 9.96 15.67
C ARG A 235 11.04 9.14 15.78
N SER A 236 10.98 7.84 15.55
CA SER A 236 12.14 6.93 15.65
C SER A 236 13.01 6.93 14.39
N HIS A 237 12.42 7.18 13.22
CA HIS A 237 13.07 7.16 11.90
C HIS A 237 12.80 8.42 11.09
N PRO A 238 13.20 9.62 11.62
CA PRO A 238 12.91 10.88 10.93
C PRO A 238 13.55 10.99 9.54
N GLU A 239 14.61 10.22 9.26
CA GLU A 239 15.29 10.18 7.97
C GLU A 239 14.39 9.64 6.82
N LEU A 240 13.35 8.90 7.14
CA LEU A 240 12.39 8.37 6.16
C LEU A 240 11.32 9.40 5.79
N PHE A 241 11.13 10.42 6.62
CA PHE A 241 10.05 11.39 6.49
C PHE A 241 10.57 12.76 6.04
N ASN A 242 9.68 13.55 5.47
CA ASN A 242 9.95 14.96 5.21
C ASN A 242 9.93 15.74 6.54
N PRO A 243 10.85 16.71 6.73
CA PRO A 243 10.88 17.57 7.92
C PRO A 243 9.60 18.41 8.03
#